data_469ce69694984e4acc010b1c193426b1
#
_entry.id   469ce69694984e4acc010b1c193426b1
#
_cell.length_a   1.000
_cell.length_b   1.000
_cell.length_c   1.000
_cell.angle_alpha   90.00
_cell.angle_beta   90.00
_cell.angle_gamma   90.00
#
_symmetry.space_group_name_H-M   'P 1'
#
loop_
_entity.id
_entity.type
_entity.pdbx_description
1 polymer ?
#
loop_
_entity_poly.entity_id
_entity_poly.type
_entity_poly.pdbx_seq_one_letter_code
_entity_poly.pdbx_strand_id
1 'polypeptide(L)'
;IGATYMTLNNQFYDVLNSEIQQRVEEKGDHLITLDPALDQEKQNEQIEYLIEQGADVIILNPVDWKGVKKGLEVAKKKNIPVIVVDTEVYDTDLVDVTIVTDNYQAGVLCAKDMMKRQKEANILLLTHDKTKSGRDRIQGFTDTIQSHNEYKIIAMEDTQGQIERSLPKVEKMVEEHEDIDVIMSLNDPTAMGALAALDSKDYKKDVLVYGVDGSPEGKRLISESKMTGTAVQYPRKMGASAINAAYELLAGKDVDKTVTIPVKLITKDNVSEYDLERWQ
;
A
#
# COMPACT_ATOMS: atom_id res chain seq x y z
N ILE A 1 -4.29 -12.20 20.04
CA ILE A 1 -3.91 -12.01 18.62
C ILE A 1 -2.63 -11.18 18.57
N GLY A 2 -1.69 -11.55 17.70
CA GLY A 2 -0.48 -10.77 17.42
C GLY A 2 -0.58 -10.05 16.07
N ALA A 3 -0.04 -8.83 15.94
CA ALA A 3 0.05 -8.10 14.69
C ALA A 3 1.44 -7.48 14.51
N THR A 4 1.98 -7.56 13.31
CA THR A 4 3.19 -6.83 12.92
C THR A 4 3.02 -6.28 11.51
N TYR A 5 3.26 -4.98 11.37
CA TYR A 5 3.16 -4.23 10.13
C TYR A 5 4.55 -3.81 9.66
N MET A 6 4.74 -3.57 8.36
CA MET A 6 6.05 -3.16 7.85
C MET A 6 6.58 -1.89 8.53
N THR A 7 5.68 -0.98 8.90
CA THR A 7 5.98 0.23 9.69
C THR A 7 4.68 0.82 10.21
N LEU A 8 4.71 1.51 11.34
CA LEU A 8 3.61 2.37 11.81
C LEU A 8 3.82 3.86 11.44
N ASN A 9 4.83 4.17 10.64
CA ASN A 9 5.03 5.52 10.07
C ASN A 9 4.19 5.77 8.81
N ASN A 10 2.97 5.20 8.77
CA ASN A 10 1.99 5.44 7.72
C ASN A 10 0.58 5.27 8.31
N GLN A 11 -0.23 6.31 8.24
CA GLN A 11 -1.60 6.35 8.78
C GLN A 11 -2.50 5.21 8.27
N PHE A 12 -2.23 4.65 7.09
CA PHE A 12 -2.94 3.49 6.58
C PHE A 12 -2.93 2.33 7.59
N TYR A 13 -1.77 2.03 8.17
CA TYR A 13 -1.63 0.95 9.15
C TYR A 13 -2.23 1.30 10.50
N ASP A 14 -2.22 2.57 10.91
CA ASP A 14 -2.91 3.01 12.13
C ASP A 14 -4.42 2.78 12.03
N VAL A 15 -5.02 3.09 10.89
CA VAL A 15 -6.46 2.88 10.65
C VAL A 15 -6.79 1.40 10.58
N LEU A 16 -5.97 0.61 9.87
CA LEU A 16 -6.10 -0.84 9.78
C LEU A 16 -6.01 -1.48 11.18
N ASN A 17 -4.97 -1.12 11.95
CA ASN A 17 -4.75 -1.65 13.29
C ASN A 17 -5.85 -1.22 14.28
N SER A 18 -6.34 0.01 14.20
CA SER A 18 -7.42 0.50 15.05
C SER A 18 -8.72 -0.28 14.85
N GLU A 19 -9.06 -0.61 13.60
CA GLU A 19 -10.21 -1.44 13.28
C GLU A 19 -10.05 -2.87 13.84
N ILE A 20 -8.84 -3.43 13.70
CA ILE A 20 -8.50 -4.75 14.24
C ILE A 20 -8.59 -4.75 15.76
N GLN A 21 -7.98 -3.77 16.42
CA GLN A 21 -7.98 -3.65 17.88
C GLN A 21 -9.39 -3.53 18.44
N GLN A 22 -10.20 -2.63 17.88
CA GLN A 22 -11.58 -2.46 18.32
C GLN A 22 -12.34 -3.79 18.29
N ARG A 23 -12.23 -4.55 17.18
CA ARG A 23 -12.95 -5.82 17.02
C ARG A 23 -12.45 -6.93 17.95
N VAL A 24 -11.14 -6.95 18.24
CA VAL A 24 -10.52 -7.87 19.20
C VAL A 24 -11.04 -7.56 20.61
N GLU A 25 -11.04 -6.29 21.02
CA GLU A 25 -11.54 -5.84 22.32
C GLU A 25 -13.04 -6.11 22.51
N GLU A 26 -13.86 -5.94 21.46
CA GLU A 26 -15.29 -6.29 21.47
C GLU A 26 -15.55 -7.78 21.73
N LYS A 27 -14.58 -8.64 21.45
CA LYS A 27 -14.61 -10.09 21.78
C LYS A 27 -14.09 -10.41 23.17
N GLY A 28 -13.51 -9.43 23.87
CA GLY A 28 -12.86 -9.62 25.18
C GLY A 28 -11.45 -10.17 25.09
N ASP A 29 -10.84 -10.15 23.92
CA ASP A 29 -9.49 -10.62 23.65
C ASP A 29 -8.48 -9.47 23.66
N HIS A 30 -7.18 -9.80 23.47
CA HIS A 30 -6.09 -8.85 23.47
C HIS A 30 -5.35 -8.85 22.13
N LEU A 31 -4.96 -7.66 21.68
CA LEU A 31 -4.08 -7.45 20.54
C LEU A 31 -2.71 -6.96 21.00
N ILE A 32 -1.64 -7.61 20.55
CA ILE A 32 -0.26 -7.12 20.67
C ILE A 32 0.19 -6.66 19.29
N THR A 33 0.45 -5.37 19.15
CA THR A 33 0.91 -4.76 17.89
C THR A 33 2.38 -4.38 17.98
N LEU A 34 3.17 -4.75 16.97
CA LEU A 34 4.60 -4.48 16.90
C LEU A 34 4.98 -3.77 15.59
N ASP A 35 5.99 -2.89 15.67
CA ASP A 35 6.56 -2.14 14.55
C ASP A 35 8.02 -2.56 14.33
N PRO A 36 8.36 -3.21 13.22
CA PRO A 36 9.73 -3.52 12.85
C PRO A 36 10.46 -2.31 12.24
N ALA A 37 9.76 -1.23 11.93
CA ALA A 37 10.32 -0.02 11.32
C ALA A 37 11.08 -0.30 10.01
N LEU A 38 10.48 -1.05 9.08
CA LEU A 38 11.03 -1.49 7.79
C LEU A 38 12.25 -2.45 7.90
N ASP A 39 12.51 -3.02 9.07
CA ASP A 39 13.55 -4.03 9.27
C ASP A 39 12.95 -5.44 9.19
N GLN A 40 13.32 -6.18 8.15
CA GLN A 40 12.79 -7.51 7.90
C GLN A 40 13.27 -8.56 8.94
N GLU A 41 14.51 -8.48 9.41
CA GLU A 41 14.98 -9.43 10.42
C GLU A 41 14.28 -9.19 11.75
N LYS A 42 14.13 -7.93 12.13
CA LYS A 42 13.33 -7.55 13.31
C LYS A 42 11.88 -8.02 13.18
N GLN A 43 11.28 -7.99 11.99
CA GLN A 43 9.94 -8.52 11.79
C GLN A 43 9.88 -10.03 11.99
N ASN A 44 10.86 -10.79 11.51
CA ASN A 44 10.95 -12.22 11.76
C ASN A 44 11.03 -12.52 13.26
N GLU A 45 11.87 -11.78 14.01
CA GLU A 45 11.98 -11.89 15.47
C GLU A 45 10.67 -11.51 16.18
N GLN A 46 9.95 -10.53 15.67
CA GLN A 46 8.65 -10.12 16.20
C GLN A 46 7.59 -11.21 16.04
N ILE A 47 7.58 -11.95 14.94
CA ILE A 47 6.67 -13.09 14.75
C ILE A 47 6.97 -14.17 15.80
N GLU A 48 8.23 -14.51 16.02
CA GLU A 48 8.64 -15.45 17.08
C GLU A 48 8.20 -14.96 18.46
N TYR A 49 8.47 -13.70 18.78
CA TYR A 49 8.08 -13.08 20.04
C TYR A 49 6.55 -13.12 20.27
N LEU A 50 5.74 -12.76 19.26
CA LEU A 50 4.28 -12.80 19.39
C LEU A 50 3.78 -14.21 19.71
N ILE A 51 4.36 -15.23 19.09
CA ILE A 51 4.05 -16.65 19.35
C ILE A 51 4.44 -17.02 20.80
N GLU A 52 5.60 -16.59 21.28
CA GLU A 52 6.06 -16.80 22.66
C GLU A 52 5.16 -16.09 23.69
N GLN A 53 4.56 -14.97 23.33
CA GLN A 53 3.57 -14.25 24.17
C GLN A 53 2.18 -14.92 24.13
N GLY A 54 2.02 -16.03 23.43
CA GLY A 54 0.77 -16.79 23.38
C GLY A 54 -0.25 -16.27 22.37
N ALA A 55 0.20 -15.66 21.28
CA ALA A 55 -0.70 -15.30 20.20
C ALA A 55 -1.24 -16.55 19.50
N ASP A 56 -2.56 -16.68 19.39
CA ASP A 56 -3.26 -17.78 18.72
C ASP A 56 -3.36 -17.55 17.19
N VAL A 57 -3.20 -16.31 16.72
CA VAL A 57 -3.21 -15.90 15.29
C VAL A 57 -2.24 -14.75 15.13
N ILE A 58 -1.53 -14.72 14.00
CA ILE A 58 -0.69 -13.60 13.57
C ILE A 58 -1.35 -12.88 12.40
N ILE A 59 -1.50 -11.54 12.53
CA ILE A 59 -1.82 -10.64 11.42
C ILE A 59 -0.52 -10.01 10.95
N LEU A 60 -0.22 -10.19 9.68
CA LEU A 60 1.07 -9.85 9.08
C LEU A 60 0.91 -8.91 7.89
N ASN A 61 1.58 -7.76 7.95
CA ASN A 61 1.89 -6.98 6.76
C ASN A 61 3.42 -7.01 6.55
N PRO A 62 3.94 -7.75 5.55
CA PRO A 62 5.37 -8.02 5.45
C PRO A 62 6.18 -6.80 5.02
N VAL A 63 7.36 -6.62 5.63
CA VAL A 63 8.38 -5.63 5.20
C VAL A 63 8.94 -5.99 3.83
N ASP A 64 9.28 -7.25 3.66
CA ASP A 64 9.78 -7.83 2.40
C ASP A 64 9.01 -9.11 2.11
N TRP A 65 8.30 -9.13 0.98
CA TRP A 65 7.42 -10.22 0.60
C TRP A 65 8.10 -11.59 0.46
N LYS A 66 9.44 -11.61 0.28
CA LYS A 66 10.27 -12.83 0.26
C LYS A 66 11.03 -13.04 1.57
N GLY A 67 11.48 -11.95 2.18
CA GLY A 67 12.32 -11.99 3.38
C GLY A 67 11.60 -12.47 4.63
N VAL A 68 10.26 -12.42 4.66
CA VAL A 68 9.43 -12.83 5.80
C VAL A 68 9.33 -14.36 5.97
N LYS A 69 9.82 -15.14 5.01
CA LYS A 69 9.75 -16.62 5.00
C LYS A 69 10.13 -17.27 6.34
N LYS A 70 11.23 -16.83 6.94
CA LYS A 70 11.74 -17.38 8.22
C LYS A 70 10.69 -17.30 9.33
N GLY A 71 10.05 -16.14 9.50
CA GLY A 71 8.97 -15.97 10.48
C GLY A 71 7.75 -16.83 10.17
N LEU A 72 7.37 -16.96 8.89
CA LEU A 72 6.27 -17.81 8.45
C LEU A 72 6.52 -19.28 8.73
N GLU A 73 7.74 -19.79 8.51
CA GLU A 73 8.13 -21.16 8.84
C GLU A 73 8.03 -21.45 10.34
N VAL A 74 8.37 -20.47 11.19
CA VAL A 74 8.20 -20.59 12.65
C VAL A 74 6.73 -20.69 13.02
N ALA A 75 5.88 -19.80 12.50
CA ALA A 75 4.43 -19.83 12.74
C ALA A 75 3.83 -21.18 12.29
N LYS A 76 4.18 -21.62 11.08
CA LYS A 76 3.73 -22.93 10.54
C LYS A 76 4.11 -24.09 11.42
N LYS A 77 5.38 -24.15 11.88
CA LYS A 77 5.88 -25.21 12.78
C LYS A 77 5.14 -25.25 14.12
N LYS A 78 4.67 -24.09 14.57
CA LYS A 78 3.92 -23.93 15.83
C LYS A 78 2.41 -24.08 15.64
N ASN A 79 1.93 -24.31 14.42
CA ASN A 79 0.53 -24.35 14.03
C ASN A 79 -0.23 -23.08 14.40
N ILE A 80 0.42 -21.91 14.32
CA ILE A 80 -0.20 -20.62 14.51
C ILE A 80 -0.65 -20.09 13.15
N PRO A 81 -1.95 -19.88 12.92
CA PRO A 81 -2.46 -19.31 11.68
C PRO A 81 -1.90 -17.92 11.40
N VAL A 82 -1.59 -17.66 10.13
CA VAL A 82 -1.11 -16.35 9.65
C VAL A 82 -2.09 -15.77 8.64
N ILE A 83 -2.56 -14.56 8.92
CA ILE A 83 -3.39 -13.77 8.03
C ILE A 83 -2.56 -12.61 7.51
N VAL A 84 -2.32 -12.61 6.21
CA VAL A 84 -1.58 -11.54 5.52
C VAL A 84 -2.53 -10.44 5.08
N VAL A 85 -2.17 -9.19 5.30
CA VAL A 85 -2.96 -8.01 4.93
C VAL A 85 -2.17 -7.04 4.06
N ASP A 86 -2.88 -6.33 3.16
CA ASP A 86 -2.39 -5.25 2.30
C ASP A 86 -1.44 -5.68 1.18
N THR A 87 -0.41 -6.47 1.47
CA THR A 87 0.54 -6.95 0.48
C THR A 87 0.82 -8.44 0.66
N GLU A 88 0.89 -9.19 -0.43
CA GLU A 88 1.10 -10.64 -0.44
C GLU A 88 2.52 -11.02 0.00
N VAL A 89 2.69 -12.26 0.43
CA VAL A 89 3.98 -12.92 0.61
C VAL A 89 4.31 -13.82 -0.59
N TYR A 90 5.59 -14.14 -0.80
CA TYR A 90 6.02 -15.03 -1.87
C TYR A 90 5.64 -16.50 -1.58
N ASP A 91 5.84 -16.95 -0.34
CA ASP A 91 5.58 -18.33 0.10
C ASP A 91 4.12 -18.45 0.59
N THR A 92 3.17 -18.37 -0.33
CA THR A 92 1.72 -18.37 -0.05
C THR A 92 1.19 -19.67 0.59
N ASP A 93 1.91 -20.76 0.51
CA ASP A 93 1.62 -22.04 1.18
C ASP A 93 1.92 -22.02 2.69
N LEU A 94 2.64 -21.01 3.17
CA LEU A 94 2.95 -20.81 4.58
C LEU A 94 1.93 -19.95 5.32
N VAL A 95 0.91 -19.42 4.63
CA VAL A 95 -0.11 -18.54 5.21
C VAL A 95 -1.51 -19.13 5.00
N ASP A 96 -2.45 -18.74 5.86
CA ASP A 96 -3.80 -19.27 5.86
C ASP A 96 -4.77 -18.41 5.05
N VAL A 97 -4.66 -17.09 5.16
CA VAL A 97 -5.49 -16.12 4.44
C VAL A 97 -4.64 -14.94 3.98
N THR A 98 -4.94 -14.44 2.79
CA THR A 98 -4.38 -13.19 2.26
C THR A 98 -5.50 -12.22 1.92
N ILE A 99 -5.49 -11.02 2.50
CA ILE A 99 -6.51 -9.98 2.28
C ILE A 99 -5.84 -8.75 1.69
N VAL A 100 -6.10 -8.47 0.44
CA VAL A 100 -5.40 -7.45 -0.34
C VAL A 100 -6.36 -6.58 -1.15
N THR A 101 -5.88 -5.42 -1.53
CA THR A 101 -6.49 -4.59 -2.56
C THR A 101 -6.17 -5.16 -3.94
N ASP A 102 -7.02 -4.93 -4.93
CA ASP A 102 -6.69 -5.18 -6.34
C ASP A 102 -5.63 -4.17 -6.81
N ASN A 103 -4.38 -4.43 -6.40
CA ASN A 103 -3.24 -3.54 -6.61
C ASN A 103 -2.90 -3.37 -8.10
N TYR A 104 -3.04 -4.42 -8.90
CA TYR A 104 -2.83 -4.33 -10.35
C TYR A 104 -3.86 -3.40 -10.99
N GLN A 105 -5.13 -3.55 -10.64
CA GLN A 105 -6.21 -2.70 -11.15
C GLN A 105 -6.04 -1.23 -10.70
N ALA A 106 -5.46 -0.97 -9.52
CA ALA A 106 -5.15 0.40 -9.07
C ALA A 106 -4.21 1.10 -10.07
N GLY A 107 -3.13 0.43 -10.49
CA GLY A 107 -2.23 0.93 -11.53
C GLY A 107 -2.91 1.13 -12.88
N VAL A 108 -3.73 0.16 -13.30
CA VAL A 108 -4.51 0.24 -14.56
C VAL A 108 -5.44 1.47 -14.57
N LEU A 109 -6.11 1.75 -13.45
CA LEU A 109 -7.02 2.90 -13.35
C LEU A 109 -6.26 4.24 -13.48
N CYS A 110 -5.10 4.37 -12.81
CA CYS A 110 -4.26 5.56 -12.93
C CYS A 110 -3.76 5.75 -14.36
N ALA A 111 -3.27 4.70 -15.01
CA ALA A 111 -2.79 4.77 -16.40
C ALA A 111 -3.92 5.16 -17.37
N LYS A 112 -5.09 4.56 -17.26
CA LYS A 112 -6.24 4.88 -18.10
C LYS A 112 -6.73 6.32 -17.95
N ASP A 113 -6.68 6.88 -16.74
CA ASP A 113 -7.03 8.29 -16.51
C ASP A 113 -5.96 9.21 -17.11
N MET A 114 -4.68 8.90 -16.91
CA MET A 114 -3.57 9.60 -17.53
C MET A 114 -3.72 9.67 -19.07
N MET A 115 -3.97 8.53 -19.73
CA MET A 115 -4.15 8.44 -21.18
C MET A 115 -5.34 9.25 -21.71
N LYS A 116 -6.36 9.50 -20.88
CA LYS A 116 -7.46 10.41 -21.24
C LYS A 116 -7.06 11.87 -21.18
N ARG A 117 -6.12 12.23 -20.30
CA ARG A 117 -5.68 13.61 -20.05
C ARG A 117 -4.52 14.05 -20.95
N GLN A 118 -3.62 13.11 -21.26
CA GLN A 118 -2.40 13.36 -22.04
C GLN A 118 -2.38 12.45 -23.27
N LYS A 119 -1.99 12.99 -24.44
CA LYS A 119 -1.81 12.22 -25.68
C LYS A 119 -0.43 11.59 -25.78
N GLU A 120 0.53 12.15 -25.07
CA GLU A 120 1.91 11.69 -24.92
C GLU A 120 2.42 12.11 -23.55
N ALA A 121 3.37 11.40 -22.97
CA ALA A 121 3.93 11.76 -21.68
C ALA A 121 5.32 11.17 -21.43
N ASN A 122 6.16 11.95 -20.77
CA ASN A 122 7.36 11.50 -20.07
C ASN A 122 7.02 11.22 -18.61
N ILE A 123 7.21 9.99 -18.17
CA ILE A 123 6.67 9.45 -16.94
C ILE A 123 7.78 9.09 -15.95
N LEU A 124 7.68 9.56 -14.71
CA LEU A 124 8.45 9.05 -13.58
C LEU A 124 7.64 8.01 -12.83
N LEU A 125 8.29 6.91 -12.42
CA LEU A 125 7.70 5.88 -11.57
C LEU A 125 8.37 5.88 -10.21
N LEU A 126 7.57 5.95 -9.14
CA LEU A 126 8.04 5.87 -7.77
C LEU A 126 7.56 4.54 -7.16
N THR A 127 8.50 3.66 -6.82
CA THR A 127 8.23 2.24 -6.52
C THR A 127 8.48 1.86 -5.07
N HIS A 128 8.10 0.63 -4.72
CA HIS A 128 8.55 -0.10 -3.54
C HIS A 128 8.74 -1.58 -3.91
N ASP A 129 9.95 -1.95 -4.26
CA ASP A 129 10.25 -3.25 -4.88
C ASP A 129 10.17 -4.43 -3.90
N LYS A 130 10.24 -4.16 -2.60
CA LYS A 130 10.13 -5.17 -1.53
C LYS A 130 8.70 -5.59 -1.22
N THR A 131 7.69 -4.93 -1.80
CA THR A 131 6.28 -5.27 -1.60
C THR A 131 5.62 -5.73 -2.89
N LYS A 132 4.82 -6.78 -2.80
CA LYS A 132 4.05 -7.28 -3.95
C LYS A 132 3.02 -6.23 -4.40
N SER A 133 2.36 -5.56 -3.44
CA SER A 133 1.39 -4.49 -3.72
C SER A 133 2.00 -3.34 -4.53
N GLY A 134 3.18 -2.84 -4.13
CA GLY A 134 3.89 -1.78 -4.86
C GLY A 134 4.26 -2.21 -6.28
N ARG A 135 4.79 -3.43 -6.42
CA ARG A 135 5.12 -4.01 -7.74
C ARG A 135 3.88 -4.12 -8.64
N ASP A 136 2.77 -4.62 -8.12
CA ASP A 136 1.54 -4.81 -8.91
C ASP A 136 0.92 -3.49 -9.35
N ARG A 137 0.94 -2.45 -8.51
CA ARG A 137 0.49 -1.10 -8.89
C ARG A 137 1.28 -0.57 -10.07
N ILE A 138 2.61 -0.65 -10.00
CA ILE A 138 3.50 -0.21 -11.08
C ILE A 138 3.35 -1.11 -12.32
N GLN A 139 3.23 -2.42 -12.15
CA GLN A 139 3.02 -3.36 -13.25
C GLN A 139 1.69 -3.08 -13.98
N GLY A 140 0.58 -2.87 -13.25
CA GLY A 140 -0.70 -2.53 -13.85
C GLY A 140 -0.67 -1.22 -14.65
N PHE A 141 0.06 -0.22 -14.16
CA PHE A 141 0.28 1.03 -14.86
C PHE A 141 1.10 0.80 -16.14
N THR A 142 2.25 0.14 -16.04
CA THR A 142 3.19 -0.06 -17.15
C THR A 142 2.60 -0.97 -18.24
N ASP A 143 1.93 -2.06 -17.88
CA ASP A 143 1.27 -2.94 -18.84
C ASP A 143 0.17 -2.23 -19.64
N THR A 144 -0.51 -1.28 -19.00
CA THR A 144 -1.57 -0.50 -19.67
C THR A 144 -1.01 0.40 -20.76
N ILE A 145 0.21 0.93 -20.59
CA ILE A 145 0.84 1.83 -21.58
C ILE A 145 1.84 1.15 -22.52
N GLN A 146 2.20 -0.12 -22.28
CA GLN A 146 3.31 -0.78 -22.98
C GLN A 146 3.18 -0.83 -24.52
N SER A 147 1.97 -0.83 -25.07
CA SER A 147 1.71 -0.81 -26.51
C SER A 147 1.63 0.60 -27.12
N HIS A 148 1.88 1.62 -26.32
CA HIS A 148 1.71 3.04 -26.63
C HIS A 148 3.06 3.76 -26.56
N ASN A 149 3.75 3.86 -27.70
CA ASN A 149 5.09 4.44 -27.80
C ASN A 149 5.16 5.94 -27.45
N GLU A 150 4.02 6.62 -27.42
CA GLU A 150 3.86 8.01 -27.00
C GLU A 150 4.04 8.22 -25.50
N TYR A 151 3.93 7.15 -24.67
CA TYR A 151 4.16 7.20 -23.22
C TYR A 151 5.51 6.60 -22.87
N LYS A 152 6.43 7.42 -22.36
CA LYS A 152 7.82 7.04 -22.10
C LYS A 152 8.12 7.05 -20.61
N ILE A 153 8.52 5.92 -20.05
CA ILE A 153 9.08 5.87 -18.70
C ILE A 153 10.52 6.39 -18.82
N ILE A 154 10.78 7.57 -18.27
CA ILE A 154 12.10 8.24 -18.36
C ILE A 154 12.97 7.97 -17.15
N ALA A 155 12.36 7.71 -15.98
CA ALA A 155 13.10 7.31 -14.77
C ALA A 155 12.21 6.53 -13.80
N MET A 156 12.86 5.78 -12.88
CA MET A 156 12.20 4.98 -11.84
C MET A 156 13.06 5.01 -10.58
N GLU A 157 12.43 5.23 -9.41
CA GLU A 157 13.10 5.25 -8.11
C GLU A 157 12.32 4.50 -7.04
N ASP A 158 13.02 3.65 -6.26
CA ASP A 158 12.43 2.99 -5.09
C ASP A 158 12.41 3.95 -3.89
N THR A 159 11.23 4.38 -3.48
CA THR A 159 10.98 5.29 -2.36
C THR A 159 10.59 4.58 -1.08
N GLN A 160 10.43 3.26 -1.12
CA GLN A 160 9.95 2.42 -0.02
C GLN A 160 8.60 2.91 0.58
N GLY A 161 7.80 3.59 -0.24
CA GLY A 161 6.49 4.10 0.17
C GLY A 161 6.50 5.24 1.19
N GLN A 162 7.66 5.90 1.40
CA GLN A 162 7.86 6.91 2.45
C GLN A 162 8.01 8.32 1.84
N ILE A 163 7.31 9.31 2.43
CA ILE A 163 7.36 10.70 2.00
C ILE A 163 8.77 11.29 2.10
N GLU A 164 9.46 11.03 3.20
CA GLU A 164 10.82 11.52 3.48
C GLU A 164 11.89 10.94 2.55
N ARG A 165 11.61 9.79 1.91
CA ARG A 165 12.48 9.18 0.90
C ARG A 165 12.12 9.63 -0.50
N SER A 166 10.85 9.91 -0.75
CA SER A 166 10.34 10.37 -2.04
C SER A 166 10.85 11.76 -2.38
N LEU A 167 10.74 12.71 -1.45
CA LEU A 167 11.07 14.12 -1.66
C LEU A 167 12.49 14.29 -2.24
N PRO A 168 13.60 13.88 -1.57
CA PRO A 168 14.95 14.12 -2.09
C PRO A 168 15.24 13.38 -3.40
N LYS A 169 14.62 12.23 -3.63
CA LYS A 169 14.78 11.49 -4.88
C LYS A 169 14.11 12.20 -6.04
N VAL A 170 12.90 12.70 -5.85
CA VAL A 170 12.19 13.45 -6.89
C VAL A 170 12.85 14.80 -7.14
N GLU A 171 13.36 15.49 -6.13
CA GLU A 171 14.18 16.71 -6.33
C GLU A 171 15.34 16.47 -7.30
N LYS A 172 16.07 15.36 -7.12
CA LYS A 172 17.15 14.97 -8.02
C LYS A 172 16.63 14.64 -9.42
N MET A 173 15.54 13.88 -9.54
CA MET A 173 14.96 13.54 -10.85
C MET A 173 14.47 14.78 -11.60
N VAL A 174 13.92 15.77 -10.90
CA VAL A 174 13.49 17.06 -11.46
C VAL A 174 14.66 17.87 -12.00
N GLU A 175 15.84 17.80 -11.34
CA GLU A 175 17.08 18.43 -11.83
C GLU A 175 17.65 17.74 -13.08
N GLU A 176 17.47 16.42 -13.17
CA GLU A 176 17.98 15.60 -14.28
C GLU A 176 17.02 15.57 -15.49
N HIS A 177 15.73 15.85 -15.28
CA HIS A 177 14.68 15.78 -16.31
C HIS A 177 13.82 17.04 -16.30
N GLU A 178 14.01 17.91 -17.31
CA GLU A 178 13.26 19.16 -17.44
C GLU A 178 11.85 18.97 -18.04
N ASP A 179 11.52 17.79 -18.54
CA ASP A 179 10.33 17.54 -19.36
C ASP A 179 9.46 16.39 -18.79
N ILE A 180 9.18 16.47 -17.49
CA ILE A 180 8.31 15.51 -16.80
C ILE A 180 6.84 15.91 -17.01
N ASP A 181 6.00 14.97 -17.46
CA ASP A 181 4.57 15.17 -17.63
C ASP A 181 3.74 14.47 -16.55
N VAL A 182 4.24 13.32 -16.06
CA VAL A 182 3.48 12.45 -15.16
C VAL A 182 4.41 11.84 -14.12
N ILE A 183 3.92 11.76 -12.88
CA ILE A 183 4.52 10.97 -11.81
C ILE A 183 3.49 9.95 -11.33
N MET A 184 3.77 8.66 -11.54
CA MET A 184 3.01 7.57 -10.94
C MET A 184 3.69 7.12 -9.65
N SER A 185 3.03 7.33 -8.53
CA SER A 185 3.52 6.96 -7.21
C SER A 185 2.79 5.72 -6.70
N LEU A 186 3.54 4.82 -6.07
CA LEU A 186 2.96 3.59 -5.55
C LEU A 186 1.90 3.82 -4.45
N ASN A 187 1.97 4.95 -3.73
CA ASN A 187 1.00 5.34 -2.69
C ASN A 187 0.90 6.87 -2.53
N ASP A 188 -0.05 7.33 -1.72
CA ASP A 188 -0.27 8.76 -1.46
C ASP A 188 0.89 9.45 -0.74
N PRO A 189 1.54 8.87 0.30
CA PRO A 189 2.73 9.48 0.91
C PRO A 189 3.85 9.76 -0.09
N THR A 190 4.10 8.83 -1.00
CA THR A 190 5.10 9.00 -2.06
C THR A 190 4.69 10.12 -3.03
N ALA A 191 3.40 10.20 -3.39
CA ALA A 191 2.87 11.27 -4.24
C ALA A 191 2.99 12.65 -3.57
N MET A 192 2.73 12.73 -2.26
CA MET A 192 2.93 13.97 -1.49
C MET A 192 4.39 14.41 -1.47
N GLY A 193 5.33 13.47 -1.32
CA GLY A 193 6.76 13.78 -1.42
C GLY A 193 7.16 14.28 -2.81
N ALA A 194 6.56 13.72 -3.86
CA ALA A 194 6.77 14.19 -5.24
C ALA A 194 6.22 15.61 -5.45
N LEU A 195 5.02 15.90 -4.97
CA LEU A 195 4.44 17.24 -5.04
C LEU A 195 5.28 18.29 -4.30
N ALA A 196 5.76 17.94 -3.10
CA ALA A 196 6.65 18.81 -2.34
C ALA A 196 7.98 19.08 -3.06
N ALA A 197 8.53 18.07 -3.75
CA ALA A 197 9.74 18.21 -4.56
C ALA A 197 9.53 19.14 -5.78
N LEU A 198 8.41 18.99 -6.49
CA LEU A 198 8.06 19.87 -7.61
C LEU A 198 7.91 21.33 -7.14
N ASP A 199 7.27 21.54 -6.00
CA ASP A 199 7.10 22.87 -5.41
C ASP A 199 8.44 23.48 -4.95
N SER A 200 9.28 22.70 -4.24
CA SER A 200 10.60 23.15 -3.74
C SER A 200 11.55 23.57 -4.86
N LYS A 201 11.46 22.93 -6.03
CA LYS A 201 12.26 23.22 -7.23
C LYS A 201 11.61 24.25 -8.16
N ASP A 202 10.45 24.81 -7.77
CA ASP A 202 9.69 25.76 -8.61
C ASP A 202 9.51 25.23 -10.05
N TYR A 203 9.16 23.93 -10.17
CA TYR A 203 9.00 23.24 -11.45
C TYR A 203 7.85 23.87 -12.23
N LYS A 204 8.13 24.38 -13.44
CA LYS A 204 7.21 25.27 -14.15
C LYS A 204 6.14 24.58 -14.98
N LYS A 205 6.26 23.28 -15.17
CA LYS A 205 5.32 22.51 -15.95
C LYS A 205 4.24 21.92 -15.06
N ASP A 206 3.02 21.88 -15.52
CA ASP A 206 1.94 21.15 -14.86
C ASP A 206 2.19 19.64 -14.99
N VAL A 207 2.40 18.97 -13.88
CA VAL A 207 2.68 17.53 -13.79
C VAL A 207 1.46 16.80 -13.26
N LEU A 208 1.00 15.76 -13.95
CA LEU A 208 -0.03 14.88 -13.42
C LEU A 208 0.59 13.96 -12.36
N VAL A 209 0.09 14.01 -11.12
CA VAL A 209 0.59 13.18 -10.03
C VAL A 209 -0.49 12.22 -9.55
N TYR A 210 -0.20 10.92 -9.62
CA TYR A 210 -1.07 9.84 -9.18
C TYR A 210 -0.51 9.12 -7.96
N GLY A 211 -1.40 8.72 -7.08
CA GLY A 211 -1.12 7.88 -5.92
C GLY A 211 -2.08 6.70 -5.80
N VAL A 212 -1.95 5.99 -4.72
CA VAL A 212 -2.87 4.94 -4.26
C VAL A 212 -3.01 5.10 -2.75
N ASP A 213 -4.15 4.96 -2.21
CA ASP A 213 -4.64 4.84 -0.85
C ASP A 213 -6.02 5.48 -0.72
N GLY A 214 -6.26 6.64 -1.36
CA GLY A 214 -7.45 7.46 -1.10
C GLY A 214 -7.41 8.06 0.30
N SER A 215 -6.23 8.46 0.75
CA SER A 215 -6.01 9.05 2.08
C SER A 215 -6.75 10.39 2.23
N PRO A 216 -7.06 10.83 3.45
CA PRO A 216 -7.61 12.17 3.69
C PRO A 216 -6.78 13.26 3.03
N GLU A 217 -5.45 13.20 3.18
CA GLU A 217 -4.50 14.15 2.60
C GLU A 217 -4.54 14.12 1.06
N GLY A 218 -4.49 12.91 0.46
CA GLY A 218 -4.57 12.73 -1.00
C GLY A 218 -5.88 13.31 -1.56
N LYS A 219 -7.01 13.04 -0.91
CA LYS A 219 -8.31 13.59 -1.31
C LYS A 219 -8.37 15.12 -1.20
N ARG A 220 -7.79 15.72 -0.14
CA ARG A 220 -7.68 17.18 -0.04
C ARG A 220 -6.85 17.77 -1.18
N LEU A 221 -5.68 17.19 -1.46
CA LEU A 221 -4.84 17.63 -2.57
C LEU A 221 -5.53 17.51 -3.93
N ILE A 222 -6.35 16.48 -4.14
CA ILE A 222 -7.19 16.35 -5.34
C ILE A 222 -8.27 17.43 -5.35
N SER A 223 -8.94 17.67 -4.22
CA SER A 223 -9.96 18.72 -4.12
C SER A 223 -9.41 20.13 -4.37
N GLU A 224 -8.13 20.37 -4.08
CA GLU A 224 -7.38 21.57 -4.36
C GLU A 224 -6.74 21.62 -5.76
N SER A 225 -6.92 20.56 -6.56
CA SER A 225 -6.31 20.40 -7.90
C SER A 225 -4.78 20.37 -7.89
N LYS A 226 -4.16 19.98 -6.77
CA LYS A 226 -2.71 19.80 -6.61
C LYS A 226 -2.27 18.38 -6.98
N MET A 227 -3.11 17.39 -6.74
CA MET A 227 -2.91 15.98 -7.11
C MET A 227 -3.97 15.57 -8.13
N THR A 228 -3.61 14.75 -9.10
CA THR A 228 -4.50 14.36 -10.19
C THR A 228 -5.50 13.30 -9.77
N GLY A 229 -5.03 12.25 -9.09
CA GLY A 229 -5.89 11.17 -8.66
C GLY A 229 -5.20 10.18 -7.73
N THR A 230 -6.04 9.41 -7.01
CA THR A 230 -5.61 8.32 -6.15
C THR A 230 -6.55 7.13 -6.28
N ALA A 231 -6.01 5.91 -6.37
CA ALA A 231 -6.80 4.69 -6.32
C ALA A 231 -7.09 4.33 -4.86
N VAL A 232 -8.37 4.17 -4.51
CA VAL A 232 -8.81 4.03 -3.11
C VAL A 232 -8.54 2.65 -2.56
N GLN A 233 -7.93 2.57 -1.39
CA GLN A 233 -7.90 1.40 -0.52
C GLN A 233 -8.91 1.54 0.63
N TYR A 234 -9.29 0.40 1.23
CA TYR A 234 -10.29 0.33 2.29
C TYR A 234 -9.70 -0.33 3.56
N PRO A 235 -8.83 0.35 4.33
CA PRO A 235 -8.14 -0.25 5.48
C PRO A 235 -9.09 -0.77 6.56
N ARG A 236 -10.21 -0.08 6.81
CA ARG A 236 -11.23 -0.57 7.77
C ARG A 236 -11.86 -1.87 7.32
N LYS A 237 -12.24 -1.97 6.04
CA LYS A 237 -12.80 -3.20 5.47
C LYS A 237 -11.78 -4.34 5.51
N MET A 238 -10.51 -4.03 5.24
CA MET A 238 -9.41 -4.99 5.30
C MET A 238 -9.22 -5.51 6.73
N GLY A 239 -9.18 -4.63 7.74
CA GLY A 239 -9.08 -5.00 9.16
C GLY A 239 -10.27 -5.84 9.62
N ALA A 240 -11.49 -5.43 9.26
CA ALA A 240 -12.71 -6.20 9.55
C ALA A 240 -12.67 -7.61 8.94
N SER A 241 -12.23 -7.74 7.69
CA SER A 241 -12.09 -9.03 7.02
C SER A 241 -11.01 -9.89 7.68
N ALA A 242 -9.89 -9.30 8.11
CA ALA A 242 -8.82 -10.01 8.78
C ALA A 242 -9.28 -10.61 10.12
N ILE A 243 -9.98 -9.84 10.92
CA ILE A 243 -10.49 -10.33 12.21
C ILE A 243 -11.58 -11.38 12.04
N ASN A 244 -12.47 -11.22 11.06
CA ASN A 244 -13.47 -12.24 10.77
C ASN A 244 -12.79 -13.58 10.39
N ALA A 245 -11.81 -13.54 9.49
CA ALA A 245 -11.05 -14.72 9.10
C ALA A 245 -10.29 -15.33 10.30
N ALA A 246 -9.70 -14.50 11.19
CA ALA A 246 -9.01 -14.97 12.38
C ALA A 246 -9.92 -15.81 13.29
N TYR A 247 -11.09 -15.29 13.62
CA TYR A 247 -12.03 -16.02 14.50
C TYR A 247 -12.69 -17.22 13.81
N GLU A 248 -12.85 -17.20 12.50
CA GLU A 248 -13.32 -18.39 11.75
C GLU A 248 -12.26 -19.50 11.77
N LEU A 249 -10.99 -19.18 11.54
CA LEU A 249 -9.87 -20.13 11.66
C LEU A 249 -9.77 -20.72 13.07
N LEU A 250 -9.83 -19.90 14.11
CA LEU A 250 -9.80 -20.34 15.51
C LEU A 250 -11.00 -21.23 15.86
N ALA A 251 -12.14 -21.03 15.21
CA ALA A 251 -13.31 -21.90 15.36
C ALA A 251 -13.24 -23.17 14.49
N GLY A 252 -12.14 -23.41 13.76
CA GLY A 252 -11.95 -24.59 12.92
C GLY A 252 -12.80 -24.57 11.66
N LYS A 253 -13.24 -23.39 11.20
CA LYS A 253 -14.02 -23.24 9.96
C LYS A 253 -13.10 -23.07 8.75
N ASP A 254 -13.65 -23.45 7.59
CA ASP A 254 -13.01 -23.12 6.32
C ASP A 254 -13.15 -21.63 6.00
N VAL A 255 -12.09 -21.04 5.47
CA VAL A 255 -12.01 -19.64 5.06
C VAL A 255 -11.47 -19.53 3.63
N ASP A 256 -11.87 -18.48 2.93
CA ASP A 256 -11.31 -18.17 1.61
C ASP A 256 -9.82 -17.84 1.74
N LYS A 257 -8.99 -18.51 0.94
CA LYS A 257 -7.53 -18.32 0.94
C LYS A 257 -7.12 -16.89 0.54
N THR A 258 -7.91 -16.23 -0.31
CA THR A 258 -7.61 -14.88 -0.78
C THR A 258 -8.89 -14.06 -0.86
N VAL A 259 -8.84 -12.89 -0.25
CA VAL A 259 -9.90 -11.88 -0.33
C VAL A 259 -9.34 -10.64 -1.03
N THR A 260 -9.80 -10.37 -2.24
CA THR A 260 -9.39 -9.18 -3.01
C THR A 260 -10.44 -8.09 -2.87
N ILE A 261 -10.04 -6.93 -2.38
CA ILE A 261 -10.91 -5.75 -2.23
C ILE A 261 -10.79 -4.89 -3.49
N PRO A 262 -11.90 -4.64 -4.20
CA PRO A 262 -11.86 -3.85 -5.44
C PRO A 262 -11.53 -2.38 -5.16
N VAL A 263 -10.94 -1.73 -6.16
CA VAL A 263 -10.52 -0.33 -6.12
C VAL A 263 -11.39 0.57 -6.99
N LYS A 264 -11.38 1.86 -6.67
CA LYS A 264 -11.92 2.94 -7.51
C LYS A 264 -10.89 4.05 -7.60
N LEU A 265 -10.90 4.81 -8.69
CA LEU A 265 -10.08 6.00 -8.82
C LEU A 265 -10.86 7.23 -8.33
N ILE A 266 -10.26 7.99 -7.44
CA ILE A 266 -10.71 9.34 -7.07
C ILE A 266 -9.92 10.35 -7.90
N THR A 267 -10.64 11.24 -8.55
CA THR A 267 -10.10 12.40 -9.28
C THR A 267 -10.91 13.64 -8.90
N LYS A 268 -10.57 14.79 -9.48
CA LYS A 268 -11.34 16.03 -9.29
C LYS A 268 -12.83 15.87 -9.63
N ASP A 269 -13.16 14.97 -10.56
CA ASP A 269 -14.52 14.80 -11.07
C ASP A 269 -15.47 14.15 -10.05
N ASN A 270 -14.94 13.35 -9.11
CA ASN A 270 -15.74 12.61 -8.13
C ASN A 270 -15.30 12.74 -6.67
N VAL A 271 -14.27 13.53 -6.39
CA VAL A 271 -13.75 13.69 -5.01
C VAL A 271 -14.79 14.26 -4.05
N SER A 272 -15.77 15.01 -4.56
CA SER A 272 -16.87 15.55 -3.77
C SER A 272 -17.84 14.50 -3.22
N GLU A 273 -17.79 13.27 -3.73
CA GLU A 273 -18.60 12.13 -3.25
C GLU A 273 -17.97 11.46 -2.01
N TYR A 274 -16.76 11.86 -1.62
CA TYR A 274 -15.98 11.25 -0.54
C TYR A 274 -15.81 12.21 0.63
N ASP A 275 -15.82 11.66 1.84
CA ASP A 275 -15.43 12.40 3.04
C ASP A 275 -13.92 12.68 3.00
N LEU A 276 -13.55 13.96 2.97
CA LEU A 276 -12.14 14.39 2.88
C LEU A 276 -11.35 14.15 4.18
N GLU A 277 -12.03 13.94 5.30
CA GLU A 277 -11.40 13.82 6.62
C GLU A 277 -11.24 12.37 7.08
N ARG A 278 -11.83 11.40 6.36
CA ARG A 278 -11.87 10.00 6.79
C ARG A 278 -11.35 9.05 5.72
N TRP A 279 -10.73 7.97 6.16
CA TRP A 279 -10.46 6.81 5.33
C TRP A 279 -11.77 6.08 4.97
N GLN A 280 -11.75 5.43 3.78
CA GLN A 280 -12.90 4.68 3.27
C GLN A 280 -13.03 3.28 3.88
#